data_857b2562c61e7a3689b6b4442c99bcc9
#
_entry.id   857b2562c61e7a3689b6b4442c99bcc9
#
_cell.length_a   1.000
_cell.length_b   1.000
_cell.length_c   1.000
_cell.angle_alpha   90.00
_cell.angle_beta   90.00
_cell.angle_gamma   90.00
#
_symmetry.space_group_name_H-M   'P 1'
#
loop_
_entity.id
_entity.type
_entity.pdbx_description
1 polymer ?
#
loop_
_entity_poly.entity_id
_entity_poly.type
_entity_poly.pdbx_seq_one_letter_code
_entity_poly.pdbx_strand_id
1 'polypeptide(L)'
;MQEAYIVAGYRTAVGKSKRGKLRFYRPDDLAITVIKSLLASVPNLDPKRVDDVIVGNAVPEAEQGLQVGRIIAARAVGIHAPGVTVNRYCASGLETIAMATAKIRAGMADCIIAGGTESMTMVPQAGWKTVPAYSIASDEPDYYLNMGLTAEAVAKEFDVSREDQDQFSYDSHRKAIHAIENGFFKSGILPLNVEEVYVDEKGHRQKRSFTMDVDEGPRADTSLEALAKLKPVFAAGGCITAGNSSQTSDGAAFVVVMGENMIKELGLKPIARLVACASAGVHPRIMGIGPVEAVPRVLKQAAMNLGNIDLVELNEAFASQALAVIRRLGLDPAIVNINGGAIALGHPLGCTGCKLTIQIIQDLNRLKKKYGIVTACVGGGQGIAGIIENLN
;
A
#
# COMPACT_ATOMS: atom_id res chain seq x y z
N MET A 1 -13.79 24.97 10.89
CA MET A 1 -13.22 23.67 10.46
C MET A 1 -11.73 23.72 10.77
N GLN A 2 -11.18 22.68 11.42
CA GLN A 2 -9.74 22.58 11.68
C GLN A 2 -9.03 21.84 10.54
N GLU A 3 -7.72 22.02 10.40
CA GLU A 3 -6.92 21.23 9.48
C GLU A 3 -6.53 19.90 10.13
N ALA A 4 -6.24 18.89 9.29
CA ALA A 4 -5.84 17.56 9.72
C ALA A 4 -4.42 17.25 9.23
N TYR A 5 -3.62 16.69 10.11
CA TYR A 5 -2.20 16.44 9.89
C TYR A 5 -1.81 15.01 10.24
N ILE A 6 -0.82 14.49 9.57
CA ILE A 6 -0.15 13.24 9.93
C ILE A 6 0.98 13.58 10.90
N VAL A 7 0.97 12.96 12.08
CA VAL A 7 1.96 13.23 13.14
C VAL A 7 2.99 12.11 13.30
N ALA A 8 2.62 10.87 12.93
CA ALA A 8 3.51 9.72 12.95
C ALA A 8 3.05 8.67 11.94
N GLY A 9 3.96 7.82 11.47
CA GLY A 9 3.65 6.71 10.58
C GLY A 9 4.70 5.60 10.64
N TYR A 10 4.25 4.34 10.79
CA TYR A 10 5.09 3.15 10.73
C TYR A 10 4.45 2.05 9.91
N ARG A 11 5.30 1.19 9.35
CA ARG A 11 4.92 -0.04 8.67
C ARG A 11 5.74 -1.22 9.15
N THR A 12 5.27 -2.42 8.93
CA THR A 12 6.13 -3.60 8.98
C THR A 12 7.05 -3.63 7.76
N ALA A 13 8.13 -4.37 7.82
CA ALA A 13 8.73 -4.88 6.59
C ALA A 13 7.69 -5.77 5.87
N VAL A 14 7.77 -5.82 4.54
CA VAL A 14 6.86 -6.60 3.70
C VAL A 14 7.39 -8.02 3.56
N GLY A 15 6.56 -9.00 3.94
CA GLY A 15 6.86 -10.42 3.80
C GLY A 15 6.38 -10.98 2.46
N LYS A 16 7.11 -11.95 1.91
CA LYS A 16 6.66 -12.72 0.75
C LYS A 16 5.52 -13.66 1.17
N SER A 17 4.43 -13.66 0.43
CA SER A 17 3.33 -14.59 0.68
C SER A 17 3.80 -16.05 0.63
N LYS A 18 3.24 -16.89 1.51
CA LYS A 18 3.44 -18.35 1.62
C LYS A 18 4.86 -18.81 1.99
N ARG A 19 5.91 -18.05 1.67
CA ARG A 19 7.31 -18.44 1.87
C ARG A 19 8.10 -17.48 2.74
N GLY A 20 7.56 -16.28 2.99
CA GLY A 20 8.22 -15.24 3.77
C GLY A 20 8.13 -15.46 5.27
N LYS A 21 8.84 -14.63 6.00
CA LYS A 21 8.93 -14.69 7.47
C LYS A 21 7.61 -14.37 8.17
N LEU A 22 6.69 -13.63 7.51
CA LEU A 22 5.37 -13.28 8.08
C LEU A 22 4.28 -14.32 7.79
N ARG A 23 4.57 -15.44 7.11
CA ARG A 23 3.56 -16.41 6.66
C ARG A 23 2.68 -17.02 7.76
N PHE A 24 3.14 -16.99 9.02
CA PHE A 24 2.39 -17.45 10.19
C PHE A 24 2.01 -16.31 11.14
N TYR A 25 2.30 -15.08 10.77
CA TYR A 25 1.94 -13.90 11.56
C TYR A 25 0.57 -13.41 11.14
N ARG A 26 -0.39 -13.37 12.04
CA ARG A 26 -1.76 -12.95 11.74
C ARG A 26 -1.82 -11.47 11.33
N PRO A 27 -2.65 -11.10 10.35
CA PRO A 27 -2.77 -9.71 9.88
C PRO A 27 -3.29 -8.74 10.96
N ASP A 28 -4.17 -9.20 11.85
CA ASP A 28 -4.63 -8.43 13.01
C ASP A 28 -3.50 -8.17 14.01
N ASP A 29 -2.66 -9.16 14.30
CA ASP A 29 -1.50 -8.98 15.19
C ASP A 29 -0.42 -8.06 14.59
N LEU A 30 -0.20 -8.11 13.27
CA LEU A 30 0.66 -7.15 12.56
C LEU A 30 0.17 -5.72 12.79
N ALA A 31 -1.12 -5.48 12.54
CA ALA A 31 -1.74 -4.17 12.73
C ALA A 31 -1.67 -3.70 14.20
N ILE A 32 -2.01 -4.58 15.15
CA ILE A 32 -1.94 -4.28 16.58
C ILE A 32 -0.53 -3.86 17.00
N THR A 33 0.49 -4.55 16.50
CA THR A 33 1.90 -4.26 16.82
C THR A 33 2.31 -2.89 16.28
N VAL A 34 1.95 -2.56 15.04
CA VAL A 34 2.25 -1.25 14.45
C VAL A 34 1.53 -0.13 15.20
N ILE A 35 0.24 -0.28 15.50
CA ILE A 35 -0.56 0.74 16.19
C ILE A 35 -0.04 0.99 17.60
N LYS A 36 0.30 -0.07 18.38
CA LYS A 36 0.89 0.11 19.71
C LYS A 36 2.20 0.88 19.65
N SER A 37 3.03 0.61 18.67
CA SER A 37 4.29 1.34 18.46
C SER A 37 4.06 2.80 18.06
N LEU A 38 3.04 3.07 17.23
CA LEU A 38 2.62 4.43 16.90
C LEU A 38 2.19 5.21 18.14
N LEU A 39 1.30 4.63 18.96
CA LEU A 39 0.84 5.26 20.20
C LEU A 39 1.99 5.58 21.14
N ALA A 40 2.96 4.66 21.27
CA ALA A 40 4.14 4.87 22.09
C ALA A 40 5.10 5.93 21.53
N SER A 41 5.07 6.19 20.21
CA SER A 41 5.94 7.17 19.55
C SER A 41 5.41 8.60 19.55
N VAL A 42 4.12 8.81 19.85
CA VAL A 42 3.52 10.14 19.89
C VAL A 42 3.51 10.67 21.33
N PRO A 43 4.36 11.66 21.67
CA PRO A 43 4.46 12.17 23.02
C PRO A 43 3.12 12.70 23.54
N ASN A 44 2.84 12.44 24.80
CA ASN A 44 1.66 12.92 25.52
C ASN A 44 0.28 12.49 24.96
N LEU A 45 0.24 11.59 23.99
CA LEU A 45 -1.02 11.07 23.49
C LEU A 45 -1.57 10.01 24.45
N ASP A 46 -2.65 10.34 25.15
CA ASP A 46 -3.45 9.33 25.86
C ASP A 46 -4.23 8.49 24.82
N PRO A 47 -4.07 7.16 24.79
CA PRO A 47 -4.84 6.30 23.90
C PRO A 47 -6.36 6.48 24.00
N LYS A 48 -6.87 6.92 25.14
CA LYS A 48 -8.30 7.23 25.32
C LYS A 48 -8.81 8.38 24.47
N ARG A 49 -7.91 9.17 23.91
CA ARG A 49 -8.22 10.30 23.01
C ARG A 49 -8.23 9.90 21.53
N VAL A 50 -8.07 8.63 21.23
CA VAL A 50 -8.24 8.11 19.86
C VAL A 50 -9.73 7.89 19.61
N ASP A 51 -10.30 8.68 18.70
CA ASP A 51 -11.74 8.69 18.40
C ASP A 51 -12.15 7.52 17.50
N ASP A 52 -11.26 7.05 16.62
CA ASP A 52 -11.56 5.95 15.69
C ASP A 52 -10.28 5.25 15.19
N VAL A 53 -10.42 4.01 14.75
CA VAL A 53 -9.38 3.25 14.04
C VAL A 53 -9.95 2.79 12.70
N ILE A 54 -9.45 3.34 11.59
CA ILE A 54 -9.94 3.02 10.25
C ILE A 54 -8.92 2.11 9.56
N VAL A 55 -9.30 0.85 9.35
CA VAL A 55 -8.41 -0.20 8.84
C VAL A 55 -8.78 -0.59 7.42
N GLY A 56 -7.87 -0.37 6.49
CA GLY A 56 -7.95 -0.86 5.12
C GLY A 56 -7.64 -2.36 5.04
N ASN A 57 -8.52 -3.11 4.38
CA ASN A 57 -8.31 -4.51 4.09
C ASN A 57 -9.02 -4.88 2.80
N ALA A 58 -8.33 -5.55 1.88
CA ALA A 58 -8.86 -5.81 0.54
C ALA A 58 -9.73 -7.08 0.48
N VAL A 59 -9.48 -8.06 1.35
CA VAL A 59 -10.22 -9.32 1.38
C VAL A 59 -10.63 -9.63 2.83
N PRO A 60 -11.72 -9.02 3.33
CA PRO A 60 -12.14 -9.14 4.73
C PRO A 60 -12.83 -10.48 5.01
N GLU A 61 -12.10 -11.58 4.83
CA GLU A 61 -12.53 -12.95 5.10
C GLU A 61 -11.57 -13.65 6.09
N ALA A 62 -11.96 -14.78 6.62
CA ALA A 62 -11.16 -15.64 7.52
C ALA A 62 -10.44 -14.82 8.61
N GLU A 63 -9.11 -14.84 8.68
CA GLU A 63 -8.30 -14.09 9.64
C GLU A 63 -8.47 -12.57 9.54
N GLN A 64 -9.00 -12.08 8.43
CA GLN A 64 -9.28 -10.67 8.15
C GLN A 64 -10.77 -10.34 8.24
N GLY A 65 -11.59 -11.32 8.58
CA GLY A 65 -13.04 -11.20 8.72
C GLY A 65 -13.52 -10.60 10.04
N LEU A 66 -14.79 -10.78 10.34
CA LEU A 66 -15.44 -10.41 11.61
C LEU A 66 -15.19 -8.94 12.04
N GLN A 67 -15.21 -8.01 11.08
CA GLN A 67 -14.90 -6.61 11.33
C GLN A 67 -13.51 -6.43 11.98
N VAL A 68 -12.48 -6.91 11.29
CA VAL A 68 -11.09 -6.93 11.79
C VAL A 68 -10.64 -5.56 12.31
N GLY A 69 -11.10 -4.45 11.72
CA GLY A 69 -10.81 -3.09 12.20
C GLY A 69 -11.25 -2.86 13.63
N ARG A 70 -12.42 -3.37 14.03
CA ARG A 70 -12.89 -3.28 15.43
C ARG A 70 -12.06 -4.14 16.38
N ILE A 71 -11.69 -5.33 15.96
CA ILE A 71 -10.85 -6.22 16.78
C ILE A 71 -9.48 -5.59 17.02
N ILE A 72 -8.87 -5.03 15.97
CA ILE A 72 -7.60 -4.31 16.04
C ILE A 72 -7.72 -3.10 17.00
N ALA A 73 -8.75 -2.26 16.84
CA ALA A 73 -8.98 -1.10 17.71
C ALA A 73 -9.07 -1.49 19.19
N ALA A 74 -9.89 -2.49 19.52
CA ALA A 74 -10.08 -2.94 20.89
C ALA A 74 -8.79 -3.50 21.53
N ARG A 75 -7.93 -4.13 20.74
CA ARG A 75 -6.67 -4.76 21.22
C ARG A 75 -5.48 -3.81 21.25
N ALA A 76 -5.43 -2.87 20.32
CA ALA A 76 -4.29 -1.95 20.19
C ALA A 76 -4.47 -0.66 20.99
N VAL A 77 -5.69 -0.12 21.01
CA VAL A 77 -6.03 1.17 21.64
C VAL A 77 -6.81 0.96 22.93
N GLY A 78 -7.87 0.16 22.87
CA GLY A 78 -8.74 -0.13 24.01
C GLY A 78 -10.20 -0.28 23.59
N ILE A 79 -11.02 -0.85 24.46
CA ILE A 79 -12.44 -1.12 24.16
C ILE A 79 -13.29 0.14 23.90
N HIS A 80 -12.83 1.30 24.34
CA HIS A 80 -13.48 2.60 24.13
C HIS A 80 -13.33 3.09 22.69
N ALA A 81 -12.24 2.76 21.99
CA ALA A 81 -12.01 3.19 20.61
C ALA A 81 -12.82 2.34 19.65
N PRO A 82 -13.75 2.91 18.85
CA PRO A 82 -14.40 2.19 17.77
C PRO A 82 -13.40 1.80 16.70
N GLY A 83 -13.82 0.97 15.75
CA GLY A 83 -13.00 0.60 14.62
C GLY A 83 -13.85 0.13 13.45
N VAL A 84 -13.42 0.46 12.24
CA VAL A 84 -14.09 0.09 11.00
C VAL A 84 -13.12 -0.49 9.98
N THR A 85 -13.58 -1.47 9.21
CA THR A 85 -12.84 -2.02 8.07
C THR A 85 -13.33 -1.36 6.79
N VAL A 86 -12.39 -0.87 5.96
CA VAL A 86 -12.66 -0.21 4.68
C VAL A 86 -12.03 -1.02 3.56
N ASN A 87 -12.80 -1.26 2.51
CA ASN A 87 -12.34 -1.97 1.33
C ASN A 87 -12.49 -1.11 0.07
N ARG A 88 -11.37 -0.68 -0.47
CA ARG A 88 -11.19 -0.19 -1.85
C ARG A 88 -10.00 -0.95 -2.47
N TYR A 89 -9.93 -2.27 -2.26
CA TYR A 89 -8.82 -3.12 -2.71
C TYR A 89 -7.44 -2.49 -2.47
N CYS A 90 -6.62 -2.35 -3.52
CA CYS A 90 -5.25 -1.80 -3.45
C CYS A 90 -5.16 -0.37 -2.88
N ALA A 91 -6.25 0.38 -2.90
CA ALA A 91 -6.32 1.76 -2.42
C ALA A 91 -6.75 1.89 -0.96
N SER A 92 -7.17 0.80 -0.31
CA SER A 92 -7.80 0.86 1.02
C SER A 92 -6.97 1.66 2.04
N GLY A 93 -5.65 1.48 2.06
CA GLY A 93 -4.79 2.19 3.00
C GLY A 93 -4.71 3.72 2.77
N LEU A 94 -4.82 4.20 1.54
CA LEU A 94 -4.90 5.65 1.25
C LEU A 94 -6.30 6.18 1.51
N GLU A 95 -7.33 5.39 1.19
CA GLU A 95 -8.73 5.73 1.47
C GLU A 95 -8.96 5.95 2.96
N THR A 96 -8.38 5.11 3.84
CA THR A 96 -8.52 5.29 5.30
C THR A 96 -7.93 6.60 5.78
N ILE A 97 -6.79 7.03 5.22
CA ILE A 97 -6.17 8.33 5.52
C ILE A 97 -7.06 9.47 5.03
N ALA A 98 -7.64 9.35 3.84
CA ALA A 98 -8.58 10.33 3.29
C ALA A 98 -9.85 10.46 4.16
N MET A 99 -10.42 9.34 4.60
CA MET A 99 -11.56 9.31 5.51
C MET A 99 -11.23 9.94 6.88
N ALA A 100 -10.09 9.61 7.46
CA ALA A 100 -9.62 10.20 8.71
C ALA A 100 -9.46 11.72 8.59
N THR A 101 -8.79 12.18 7.54
CA THR A 101 -8.63 13.59 7.22
C THR A 101 -9.96 14.30 7.08
N ALA A 102 -10.92 13.71 6.35
CA ALA A 102 -12.24 14.28 6.14
C ALA A 102 -13.05 14.37 7.45
N LYS A 103 -13.05 13.32 8.28
CA LYS A 103 -13.75 13.32 9.59
C LYS A 103 -13.21 14.39 10.51
N ILE A 104 -11.88 14.56 10.59
CA ILE A 104 -11.25 15.59 11.43
C ILE A 104 -11.56 16.98 10.90
N ARG A 105 -11.44 17.23 9.60
CA ARG A 105 -11.80 18.51 8.98
C ARG A 105 -13.28 18.87 9.20
N ALA A 106 -14.16 17.87 9.22
CA ALA A 106 -15.59 18.05 9.49
C ALA A 106 -15.92 18.25 10.98
N GLY A 107 -14.94 18.16 11.89
CA GLY A 107 -15.15 18.27 13.34
C GLY A 107 -15.81 17.05 13.97
N MET A 108 -15.74 15.88 13.33
CA MET A 108 -16.29 14.62 13.82
C MET A 108 -15.31 13.85 14.71
N ALA A 109 -14.04 14.22 14.72
CA ALA A 109 -12.97 13.60 15.49
C ALA A 109 -11.78 14.56 15.61
N ASP A 110 -10.93 14.32 16.59
CA ASP A 110 -9.66 15.04 16.80
C ASP A 110 -8.43 14.16 16.55
N CYS A 111 -8.54 12.85 16.74
CA CYS A 111 -7.45 11.90 16.57
C CYS A 111 -7.94 10.57 15.99
N ILE A 112 -7.44 10.17 14.84
CA ILE A 112 -7.78 8.91 14.19
C ILE A 112 -6.51 8.15 13.79
N ILE A 113 -6.48 6.84 14.04
CA ILE A 113 -5.47 5.94 13.50
C ILE A 113 -6.00 5.38 12.19
N ALA A 114 -5.26 5.61 11.09
CA ALA A 114 -5.65 5.21 9.75
C ALA A 114 -4.53 4.42 9.06
N GLY A 115 -4.90 3.41 8.31
CA GLY A 115 -3.93 2.58 7.60
C GLY A 115 -4.54 1.28 7.13
N GLY A 116 -3.74 0.23 7.02
CA GLY A 116 -4.26 -1.05 6.61
C GLY A 116 -3.33 -2.23 6.89
N THR A 117 -3.89 -3.40 6.77
CA THR A 117 -3.21 -4.69 6.94
C THR A 117 -3.72 -5.69 5.92
N GLU A 118 -2.83 -6.55 5.47
CA GLU A 118 -3.17 -7.64 4.56
C GLU A 118 -2.24 -8.83 4.77
N SER A 119 -2.80 -10.04 4.76
CA SER A 119 -2.04 -11.28 4.59
C SER A 119 -2.56 -12.04 3.37
N MET A 120 -1.83 -11.94 2.27
CA MET A 120 -2.12 -12.73 1.08
C MET A 120 -1.61 -14.17 1.19
N THR A 121 -0.94 -14.48 2.31
CA THR A 121 -0.60 -15.85 2.72
C THR A 121 -1.82 -16.58 3.28
N MET A 122 -2.51 -15.97 4.24
CA MET A 122 -3.64 -16.58 4.96
C MET A 122 -4.95 -16.46 4.18
N VAL A 123 -5.13 -15.35 3.48
CA VAL A 123 -6.34 -15.09 2.67
C VAL A 123 -5.94 -14.86 1.22
N PRO A 124 -6.35 -15.74 0.29
CA PRO A 124 -6.06 -15.58 -1.15
C PRO A 124 -6.63 -14.28 -1.71
N GLN A 125 -6.01 -13.73 -2.75
CA GLN A 125 -6.42 -12.47 -3.39
C GLN A 125 -7.90 -12.46 -3.85
N ALA A 126 -8.43 -13.61 -4.25
CA ALA A 126 -9.84 -13.75 -4.65
C ALA A 126 -10.79 -14.12 -3.49
N GLY A 127 -10.27 -14.17 -2.26
CA GLY A 127 -10.97 -14.73 -1.12
C GLY A 127 -11.04 -16.26 -1.15
N TRP A 128 -11.58 -16.86 -0.11
CA TRP A 128 -11.81 -18.29 -0.01
C TRP A 128 -13.08 -18.73 -0.72
N LYS A 129 -14.02 -17.80 -0.91
CA LYS A 129 -15.27 -18.08 -1.59
C LYS A 129 -15.59 -16.96 -2.59
N THR A 130 -15.46 -17.24 -3.88
CA THR A 130 -15.81 -16.32 -4.96
C THR A 130 -17.15 -16.75 -5.57
N VAL A 131 -18.14 -15.85 -5.55
CA VAL A 131 -19.47 -16.08 -6.12
C VAL A 131 -19.87 -14.89 -6.98
N PRO A 132 -19.49 -14.86 -8.27
CA PRO A 132 -19.89 -13.82 -9.21
C PRO A 132 -21.40 -13.79 -9.41
N ALA A 133 -21.97 -12.59 -9.61
CA ALA A 133 -23.37 -12.47 -10.03
C ALA A 133 -23.51 -13.01 -11.47
N TYR A 134 -24.41 -13.95 -11.68
CA TYR A 134 -24.60 -14.60 -12.99
C TYR A 134 -24.92 -13.59 -14.10
N SER A 135 -25.82 -12.64 -13.85
CA SER A 135 -26.20 -11.60 -14.83
C SER A 135 -24.98 -10.79 -15.29
N ILE A 136 -24.10 -10.40 -14.35
CA ILE A 136 -22.88 -9.64 -14.69
C ILE A 136 -21.87 -10.55 -15.41
N ALA A 137 -21.66 -11.77 -14.92
CA ALA A 137 -20.71 -12.69 -15.54
C ALA A 137 -21.11 -13.10 -16.96
N SER A 138 -22.42 -13.13 -17.26
CA SER A 138 -22.98 -13.40 -18.58
C SER A 138 -22.83 -12.22 -19.54
N ASP A 139 -23.18 -11.02 -19.08
CA ASP A 139 -23.31 -9.83 -19.93
C ASP A 139 -21.98 -9.05 -20.03
N GLU A 140 -21.23 -8.99 -18.92
CA GLU A 140 -20.01 -8.19 -18.77
C GLU A 140 -18.90 -9.02 -18.09
N PRO A 141 -18.42 -10.11 -18.71
CA PRO A 141 -17.44 -11.03 -18.10
C PRO A 141 -16.14 -10.34 -17.72
N ASP A 142 -15.79 -9.26 -18.41
CA ASP A 142 -14.57 -8.46 -18.15
C ASP A 142 -14.56 -7.82 -16.75
N TYR A 143 -15.73 -7.68 -16.08
CA TYR A 143 -15.80 -7.12 -14.73
C TYR A 143 -15.18 -8.04 -13.67
N TYR A 144 -15.07 -9.32 -13.95
CA TYR A 144 -14.50 -10.32 -13.06
C TYR A 144 -13.14 -10.84 -13.52
N LEU A 145 -12.47 -10.16 -14.47
CA LEU A 145 -11.15 -10.57 -14.92
C LEU A 145 -10.14 -10.63 -13.77
N ASN A 146 -9.32 -11.66 -13.79
CA ASN A 146 -8.13 -11.75 -12.95
C ASN A 146 -7.19 -10.57 -13.26
N MET A 147 -6.52 -10.05 -12.24
CA MET A 147 -5.66 -8.87 -12.35
C MET A 147 -4.53 -9.03 -13.37
N GLY A 148 -3.98 -10.24 -13.52
CA GLY A 148 -2.99 -10.52 -14.56
C GLY A 148 -3.55 -10.41 -15.98
N LEU A 149 -4.81 -10.83 -16.21
CA LEU A 149 -5.48 -10.65 -17.51
C LEU A 149 -5.77 -9.17 -17.78
N THR A 150 -6.09 -8.37 -16.76
CA THR A 150 -6.21 -6.91 -16.93
C THR A 150 -4.87 -6.27 -17.29
N ALA A 151 -3.76 -6.78 -16.74
CA ALA A 151 -2.42 -6.32 -17.08
C ALA A 151 -2.02 -6.67 -18.52
N GLU A 152 -2.41 -7.86 -19.01
CA GLU A 152 -2.24 -8.24 -20.44
C GLU A 152 -3.06 -7.31 -21.35
N ALA A 153 -4.30 -6.97 -20.95
CA ALA A 153 -5.14 -6.05 -21.70
C ALA A 153 -4.50 -4.64 -21.78
N VAL A 154 -3.97 -4.14 -20.66
CA VAL A 154 -3.26 -2.86 -20.61
C VAL A 154 -1.99 -2.91 -21.48
N ALA A 155 -1.19 -3.97 -21.38
CA ALA A 155 0.02 -4.11 -22.22
C ALA A 155 -0.31 -4.00 -23.70
N LYS A 156 -1.38 -4.70 -24.13
CA LYS A 156 -1.83 -4.69 -25.54
C LYS A 156 -2.42 -3.35 -25.98
N GLU A 157 -3.28 -2.73 -25.16
CA GLU A 157 -4.03 -1.52 -25.52
C GLU A 157 -3.14 -0.27 -25.50
N PHE A 158 -2.10 -0.27 -24.66
CA PHE A 158 -1.17 0.85 -24.50
C PHE A 158 0.23 0.58 -25.06
N ASP A 159 0.39 -0.42 -25.91
CA ASP A 159 1.64 -0.77 -26.59
C ASP A 159 2.85 -0.87 -25.65
N VAL A 160 2.70 -1.58 -24.53
CA VAL A 160 3.79 -1.81 -23.58
C VAL A 160 4.45 -3.17 -23.88
N SER A 161 5.66 -3.13 -24.45
CA SER A 161 6.39 -4.34 -24.83
C SER A 161 6.80 -5.18 -23.61
N ARG A 162 7.15 -6.44 -23.84
CA ARG A 162 7.71 -7.32 -22.82
C ARG A 162 9.07 -6.83 -22.35
N GLU A 163 9.88 -6.34 -23.24
CA GLU A 163 11.21 -5.79 -22.99
C GLU A 163 11.14 -4.56 -22.10
N ASP A 164 10.22 -3.62 -22.37
CA ASP A 164 9.99 -2.46 -21.52
C ASP A 164 9.59 -2.87 -20.10
N GLN A 165 8.72 -3.89 -19.98
CA GLN A 165 8.26 -4.40 -18.69
C GLN A 165 9.40 -5.04 -17.87
N ASP A 166 10.24 -5.83 -18.53
CA ASP A 166 11.37 -6.49 -17.89
C ASP A 166 12.44 -5.45 -17.47
N GLN A 167 12.70 -4.43 -18.30
CA GLN A 167 13.59 -3.32 -17.94
C GLN A 167 13.08 -2.55 -16.73
N PHE A 168 11.80 -2.17 -16.73
CA PHE A 168 11.17 -1.47 -15.62
C PHE A 168 11.26 -2.27 -14.31
N SER A 169 11.05 -3.57 -14.40
CA SER A 169 11.11 -4.49 -13.25
C SER A 169 12.53 -4.62 -12.71
N TYR A 170 13.52 -4.74 -13.60
CA TYR A 170 14.93 -4.73 -13.24
C TYR A 170 15.29 -3.44 -12.48
N ASP A 171 14.89 -2.29 -13.00
CA ASP A 171 15.17 -0.99 -12.40
C ASP A 171 14.50 -0.85 -11.03
N SER A 172 13.25 -1.35 -10.86
CA SER A 172 12.56 -1.36 -9.57
C SER A 172 13.36 -2.16 -8.52
N HIS A 173 13.88 -3.35 -8.87
CA HIS A 173 14.74 -4.12 -7.98
C HIS A 173 16.04 -3.40 -7.64
N ARG A 174 16.71 -2.79 -8.62
CA ARG A 174 17.98 -2.07 -8.41
C ARG A 174 17.79 -0.86 -7.49
N LYS A 175 16.74 -0.07 -7.71
CA LYS A 175 16.37 1.06 -6.84
C LYS A 175 16.08 0.59 -5.41
N ALA A 176 15.31 -0.51 -5.24
CA ALA A 176 14.96 -1.02 -3.92
C ALA A 176 16.17 -1.53 -3.14
N ILE A 177 17.11 -2.22 -3.80
CA ILE A 177 18.35 -2.70 -3.19
C ILE A 177 19.20 -1.52 -2.74
N HIS A 178 19.40 -0.54 -3.62
CA HIS A 178 20.14 0.68 -3.29
C HIS A 178 19.52 1.40 -2.08
N ALA A 179 18.20 1.50 -2.02
CA ALA A 179 17.51 2.13 -0.88
C ALA A 179 17.70 1.35 0.43
N ILE A 180 17.68 0.02 0.38
CA ILE A 180 17.93 -0.85 1.55
C ILE A 180 19.38 -0.67 2.04
N GLU A 181 20.37 -0.75 1.17
CA GLU A 181 21.77 -0.61 1.49
C GLU A 181 22.10 0.75 2.12
N ASN A 182 21.42 1.82 1.67
CA ASN A 182 21.56 3.17 2.22
C ASN A 182 20.62 3.47 3.41
N GLY A 183 19.80 2.50 3.83
CA GLY A 183 18.95 2.62 5.01
C GLY A 183 17.75 3.57 4.84
N PHE A 184 17.32 3.89 3.62
CA PHE A 184 16.25 4.85 3.35
C PHE A 184 14.89 4.43 3.90
N PHE A 185 14.67 3.16 4.17
CA PHE A 185 13.43 2.64 4.76
C PHE A 185 13.46 2.51 6.29
N LYS A 186 14.63 2.64 6.93
CA LYS A 186 14.81 2.33 8.37
C LYS A 186 13.91 3.13 9.29
N SER A 187 13.68 4.41 9.00
CA SER A 187 12.87 5.28 9.85
C SER A 187 11.36 4.95 9.80
N GLY A 188 10.90 4.25 8.77
CA GLY A 188 9.48 3.87 8.60
C GLY A 188 9.19 2.42 8.89
N ILE A 189 10.20 1.55 8.88
CA ILE A 189 10.00 0.13 9.18
C ILE A 189 10.14 -0.09 10.69
N LEU A 190 9.07 -0.64 11.28
CA LEU A 190 9.11 -1.15 12.65
C LEU A 190 9.76 -2.53 12.65
N PRO A 191 10.90 -2.76 13.33
CA PRO A 191 11.45 -4.09 13.52
C PRO A 191 10.47 -4.99 14.27
N LEU A 192 10.15 -6.16 13.70
CA LEU A 192 9.27 -7.15 14.30
C LEU A 192 10.06 -8.35 14.81
N ASN A 193 9.84 -8.73 16.06
CA ASN A 193 10.28 -10.02 16.54
C ASN A 193 9.24 -11.08 16.15
N VAL A 194 9.61 -11.98 15.27
CA VAL A 194 8.77 -13.06 14.76
C VAL A 194 9.20 -14.36 15.40
N GLU A 195 8.25 -15.05 16.05
CA GLU A 195 8.43 -16.40 16.55
C GLU A 195 7.75 -17.37 15.56
N GLU A 196 8.50 -18.33 15.07
CA GLU A 196 8.01 -19.41 14.24
C GLU A 196 8.09 -20.73 14.96
N VAL A 197 6.97 -21.44 15.01
CA VAL A 197 6.89 -22.81 15.52
C VAL A 197 6.86 -23.76 14.33
N TYR A 198 7.76 -24.73 14.29
CA TYR A 198 7.83 -25.73 13.22
C TYR A 198 8.09 -27.12 13.79
N VAL A 199 7.91 -28.13 12.98
CA VAL A 199 8.24 -29.51 13.29
C VAL A 199 9.52 -29.86 12.55
N ASP A 200 10.53 -30.35 13.27
CA ASP A 200 11.80 -30.80 12.70
C ASP A 200 11.68 -32.16 11.98
N GLU A 201 12.75 -32.55 11.31
CA GLU A 201 12.80 -33.84 10.56
C GLU A 201 12.56 -35.08 11.45
N LYS A 202 12.72 -34.95 12.78
CA LYS A 202 12.47 -36.01 13.75
C LYS A 202 11.05 -35.98 14.33
N GLY A 203 10.20 -35.07 13.87
CA GLY A 203 8.83 -34.90 14.35
C GLY A 203 8.71 -34.10 15.65
N HIS A 204 9.77 -33.46 16.14
CA HIS A 204 9.73 -32.68 17.36
C HIS A 204 9.33 -31.23 17.07
N ARG A 205 8.48 -30.66 17.92
CA ARG A 205 8.12 -29.25 17.90
C ARG A 205 9.32 -28.38 18.28
N GLN A 206 9.71 -27.47 17.40
CA GLN A 206 10.80 -26.53 17.58
C GLN A 206 10.28 -25.09 17.49
N LYS A 207 11.03 -24.15 18.06
CA LYS A 207 10.80 -22.72 17.96
C LYS A 207 12.06 -22.04 17.44
N ARG A 208 11.87 -21.05 16.58
CA ARG A 208 12.93 -20.11 16.23
C ARG A 208 12.40 -18.69 16.24
N SER A 209 13.24 -17.75 16.65
CA SER A 209 12.91 -16.34 16.67
C SER A 209 13.88 -15.57 15.79
N PHE A 210 13.40 -14.56 15.11
CA PHE A 210 14.21 -13.66 14.29
C PHE A 210 13.58 -12.27 14.22
N THR A 211 14.40 -11.26 13.99
CA THR A 211 13.91 -9.92 13.71
C THR A 211 13.66 -9.75 12.22
N MET A 212 12.51 -9.19 11.87
CA MET A 212 12.18 -8.80 10.51
C MET A 212 12.08 -7.28 10.43
N ASP A 213 13.06 -6.67 9.78
CA ASP A 213 13.28 -5.22 9.66
C ASP A 213 13.63 -4.77 8.23
N VAL A 214 13.62 -5.71 7.28
CA VAL A 214 13.92 -5.49 5.86
C VAL A 214 12.88 -6.17 4.99
N ASP A 215 12.43 -5.47 3.94
CA ASP A 215 11.51 -6.02 2.94
C ASP A 215 12.15 -7.21 2.23
N GLU A 216 11.44 -8.35 2.14
CA GLU A 216 11.98 -9.62 1.60
C GLU A 216 11.96 -9.68 0.08
N GLY A 217 11.22 -8.76 -0.55
CA GLY A 217 10.95 -8.81 -2.00
C GLY A 217 12.16 -8.58 -2.89
N PRO A 218 13.03 -7.58 -2.65
CA PRO A 218 14.10 -7.21 -3.55
C PRO A 218 15.09 -8.34 -3.86
N ARG A 219 15.49 -8.44 -5.13
CA ARG A 219 16.36 -9.52 -5.63
C ARG A 219 17.64 -8.94 -6.21
N ALA A 220 18.74 -9.11 -5.49
CA ALA A 220 20.07 -8.68 -5.96
C ALA A 220 20.59 -9.52 -7.15
N ASP A 221 20.10 -10.77 -7.27
CA ASP A 221 20.45 -11.75 -8.30
C ASP A 221 19.63 -11.60 -9.58
N THR A 222 18.73 -10.60 -9.69
CA THR A 222 17.93 -10.41 -10.90
C THR A 222 18.76 -9.80 -12.04
N SER A 223 18.50 -10.22 -13.27
CA SER A 223 19.08 -9.65 -14.49
C SER A 223 18.06 -9.65 -15.63
N LEU A 224 18.30 -8.85 -16.66
CA LEU A 224 17.43 -8.81 -17.85
C LEU A 224 17.35 -10.17 -18.53
N GLU A 225 18.47 -10.91 -18.60
CA GLU A 225 18.51 -12.25 -19.17
C GLU A 225 17.70 -13.27 -18.35
N ALA A 226 17.67 -13.09 -17.01
CA ALA A 226 16.86 -13.94 -16.14
C ALA A 226 15.36 -13.62 -16.29
N LEU A 227 15.01 -12.35 -16.38
CA LEU A 227 13.62 -11.90 -16.60
C LEU A 227 13.11 -12.36 -17.97
N ALA A 228 13.89 -12.21 -19.05
CA ALA A 228 13.53 -12.61 -20.40
C ALA A 228 13.21 -14.12 -20.53
N LYS A 229 13.81 -14.98 -19.69
CA LYS A 229 13.55 -16.43 -19.66
C LYS A 229 12.23 -16.81 -18.98
N LEU A 230 11.60 -15.89 -18.25
CA LEU A 230 10.34 -16.17 -17.56
C LEU A 230 9.20 -16.32 -18.57
N LYS A 231 8.39 -17.36 -18.36
CA LYS A 231 7.20 -17.60 -19.19
C LYS A 231 6.03 -16.72 -18.72
N PRO A 232 5.16 -16.27 -19.62
CA PRO A 232 3.88 -15.67 -19.27
C PRO A 232 3.05 -16.59 -18.37
N VAL A 233 2.38 -16.02 -17.37
CA VAL A 233 1.66 -16.81 -16.35
C VAL A 233 0.14 -16.65 -16.39
N PHE A 234 -0.38 -15.69 -17.16
CA PHE A 234 -1.83 -15.39 -17.18
C PHE A 234 -2.50 -15.70 -18.52
N ALA A 235 -1.81 -15.53 -19.62
CA ALA A 235 -2.33 -15.80 -20.96
C ALA A 235 -1.32 -16.56 -21.82
N ALA A 236 -1.80 -17.49 -22.64
CA ALA A 236 -0.97 -18.14 -23.66
C ALA A 236 -0.50 -17.10 -24.68
N GLY A 237 0.82 -17.01 -24.90
CA GLY A 237 1.40 -15.99 -25.77
C GLY A 237 1.32 -14.56 -25.22
N GLY A 238 1.02 -14.41 -23.93
CA GLY A 238 1.02 -13.13 -23.24
C GLY A 238 2.42 -12.61 -22.92
N CYS A 239 2.48 -11.48 -22.21
CA CYS A 239 3.75 -10.83 -21.83
C CYS A 239 3.92 -10.64 -20.30
N ILE A 240 2.87 -10.92 -19.51
CA ILE A 240 2.91 -10.75 -18.06
C ILE A 240 3.49 -11.99 -17.40
N THR A 241 4.56 -11.81 -16.64
CA THR A 241 5.31 -12.87 -15.96
C THR A 241 5.36 -12.64 -14.44
N ALA A 242 5.86 -13.62 -13.71
CA ALA A 242 6.15 -13.44 -12.29
C ALA A 242 7.23 -12.37 -12.01
N GLY A 243 8.08 -12.05 -13.00
CA GLY A 243 9.15 -11.07 -12.87
C GLY A 243 8.71 -9.62 -13.10
N ASN A 244 7.61 -9.40 -13.83
CA ASN A 244 7.10 -8.06 -14.14
C ASN A 244 5.72 -7.78 -13.47
N SER A 245 5.40 -8.56 -12.45
CA SER A 245 4.22 -8.43 -11.59
C SER A 245 4.63 -8.15 -10.15
N SER A 246 3.82 -7.41 -9.40
CA SER A 246 4.03 -7.25 -7.96
C SER A 246 3.94 -8.57 -7.22
N GLN A 247 4.71 -8.71 -6.17
CA GLN A 247 4.69 -9.91 -5.34
C GLN A 247 3.46 -9.93 -4.44
N THR A 248 2.77 -11.06 -4.34
CA THR A 248 1.79 -11.30 -3.28
C THR A 248 2.49 -11.24 -1.93
N SER A 249 1.94 -10.51 -0.98
CA SER A 249 2.69 -10.06 0.19
C SER A 249 1.84 -9.96 1.45
N ASP A 250 2.53 -9.97 2.59
CA ASP A 250 1.97 -9.77 3.93
C ASP A 250 2.55 -8.50 4.54
N GLY A 251 1.73 -7.67 5.20
CA GLY A 251 2.21 -6.47 5.85
C GLY A 251 1.13 -5.58 6.44
N ALA A 252 1.54 -4.63 7.28
CA ALA A 252 0.68 -3.61 7.88
C ALA A 252 1.38 -2.25 7.88
N ALA A 253 0.59 -1.18 7.71
CA ALA A 253 1.06 0.19 7.77
C ALA A 253 -0.04 1.09 8.34
N PHE A 254 0.33 1.98 9.26
CA PHE A 254 -0.60 2.90 9.90
C PHE A 254 0.05 4.27 10.13
N VAL A 255 -0.80 5.30 10.15
CA VAL A 255 -0.45 6.67 10.53
C VAL A 255 -1.40 7.16 11.61
N VAL A 256 -0.95 8.13 12.41
CA VAL A 256 -1.81 8.92 13.30
C VAL A 256 -2.16 10.21 12.58
N VAL A 257 -3.46 10.44 12.36
CA VAL A 257 -4.01 11.68 11.81
C VAL A 257 -4.66 12.45 12.94
N MET A 258 -4.27 13.73 13.09
CA MET A 258 -4.68 14.54 14.24
C MET A 258 -5.09 15.94 13.80
N GLY A 259 -6.08 16.50 14.47
CA GLY A 259 -6.56 17.86 14.27
C GLY A 259 -5.59 18.91 14.82
N GLU A 260 -5.58 20.08 14.21
CA GLU A 260 -4.69 21.19 14.55
C GLU A 260 -4.75 21.58 16.04
N ASN A 261 -5.96 21.58 16.61
CA ASN A 261 -6.14 21.96 18.02
C ASN A 261 -5.46 20.99 18.98
N MET A 262 -5.61 19.69 18.73
CA MET A 262 -4.98 18.65 19.56
C MET A 262 -3.44 18.65 19.39
N ILE A 263 -2.94 18.91 18.18
CA ILE A 263 -1.50 19.06 17.93
C ILE A 263 -0.91 20.20 18.76
N LYS A 264 -1.59 21.37 18.78
CA LYS A 264 -1.18 22.53 19.60
C LYS A 264 -1.22 22.20 21.10
N GLU A 265 -2.29 21.55 21.55
CA GLU A 265 -2.47 21.16 22.96
C GLU A 265 -1.34 20.22 23.43
N LEU A 266 -0.97 19.22 22.59
CA LEU A 266 0.06 18.24 22.93
C LEU A 266 1.49 18.71 22.63
N GLY A 267 1.65 19.90 22.03
CA GLY A 267 2.96 20.45 21.65
C GLY A 267 3.68 19.65 20.57
N LEU A 268 2.93 19.00 19.66
CA LEU A 268 3.48 18.15 18.61
C LEU A 268 3.88 18.95 17.37
N LYS A 269 4.79 18.38 16.58
CA LYS A 269 5.12 18.86 15.23
C LYS A 269 4.55 17.87 14.22
N PRO A 270 3.62 18.27 13.32
CA PRO A 270 3.13 17.41 12.28
C PRO A 270 4.25 17.16 11.24
N ILE A 271 4.28 15.96 10.68
CA ILE A 271 5.26 15.58 9.66
C ILE A 271 4.76 15.80 8.23
N ALA A 272 3.46 15.70 8.03
CA ALA A 272 2.83 15.87 6.72
C ALA A 272 1.33 16.18 6.84
N ARG A 273 0.70 16.52 5.71
CA ARG A 273 -0.77 16.49 5.57
C ARG A 273 -1.19 15.94 4.22
N LEU A 274 -2.38 15.36 4.20
CA LEU A 274 -3.07 15.02 2.96
C LEU A 274 -3.79 16.28 2.45
N VAL A 275 -3.28 16.88 1.39
CA VAL A 275 -3.85 18.11 0.80
C VAL A 275 -5.21 17.82 0.18
N ALA A 276 -5.26 16.82 -0.69
CA ALA A 276 -6.46 16.36 -1.38
C ALA A 276 -6.35 14.87 -1.70
N CYS A 277 -7.49 14.22 -1.92
CA CYS A 277 -7.57 12.84 -2.38
C CYS A 277 -8.75 12.67 -3.32
N ALA A 278 -8.56 11.97 -4.43
CA ALA A 278 -9.58 11.70 -5.41
C ALA A 278 -9.54 10.25 -5.90
N SER A 279 -10.72 9.68 -6.11
CA SER A 279 -10.88 8.38 -6.79
C SER A 279 -11.56 8.59 -8.14
N ALA A 280 -11.31 7.67 -9.07
CA ALA A 280 -11.91 7.67 -10.39
C ALA A 280 -12.25 6.25 -10.83
N GLY A 281 -13.33 6.08 -11.60
CA GLY A 281 -13.68 4.83 -12.28
C GLY A 281 -13.09 4.78 -13.68
N VAL A 282 -12.71 3.57 -14.11
CA VAL A 282 -12.30 3.23 -15.47
C VAL A 282 -12.89 1.86 -15.82
N HIS A 283 -12.83 1.46 -17.08
CA HIS A 283 -13.33 0.13 -17.46
C HIS A 283 -12.57 -0.97 -16.71
N PRO A 284 -13.25 -1.94 -16.08
CA PRO A 284 -12.62 -3.01 -15.27
C PRO A 284 -11.53 -3.79 -15.99
N ARG A 285 -11.71 -4.05 -17.29
CA ARG A 285 -10.74 -4.77 -18.14
C ARG A 285 -9.36 -4.11 -18.18
N ILE A 286 -9.30 -2.78 -18.08
CA ILE A 286 -8.07 -2.00 -18.08
C ILE A 286 -7.88 -1.22 -16.77
N MET A 287 -8.25 -1.84 -15.64
CA MET A 287 -8.18 -1.22 -14.31
C MET A 287 -6.83 -0.56 -14.03
N GLY A 288 -5.76 -1.06 -14.65
CA GLY A 288 -4.39 -0.57 -14.46
C GLY A 288 -4.20 0.92 -14.76
N ILE A 289 -5.02 1.49 -15.65
CA ILE A 289 -4.94 2.92 -15.98
C ILE A 289 -5.73 3.84 -15.03
N GLY A 290 -6.33 3.30 -13.97
CA GLY A 290 -7.09 4.11 -13.00
C GLY A 290 -6.38 5.39 -12.51
N PRO A 291 -5.07 5.39 -12.27
CA PRO A 291 -4.31 6.60 -11.94
C PRO A 291 -4.37 7.70 -13.01
N VAL A 292 -4.52 7.36 -14.29
CA VAL A 292 -4.62 8.35 -15.40
C VAL A 292 -5.83 9.25 -15.21
N GLU A 293 -6.90 8.73 -14.62
CA GLU A 293 -8.12 9.49 -14.31
C GLU A 293 -8.08 10.11 -12.91
N ALA A 294 -7.46 9.44 -11.93
CA ALA A 294 -7.45 9.91 -10.55
C ALA A 294 -6.47 11.08 -10.32
N VAL A 295 -5.28 11.04 -10.96
CA VAL A 295 -4.24 12.08 -10.78
C VAL A 295 -4.71 13.45 -11.27
N PRO A 296 -5.28 13.62 -12.47
CA PRO A 296 -5.80 14.94 -12.89
C PRO A 296 -6.92 15.46 -11.97
N ARG A 297 -7.77 14.56 -11.43
CA ARG A 297 -8.83 14.96 -10.50
C ARG A 297 -8.28 15.50 -9.19
N VAL A 298 -7.29 14.83 -8.59
CA VAL A 298 -6.69 15.29 -7.33
C VAL A 298 -5.92 16.60 -7.52
N LEU A 299 -5.20 16.76 -8.62
CA LEU A 299 -4.52 18.01 -8.97
C LEU A 299 -5.50 19.17 -9.10
N LYS A 300 -6.63 18.94 -9.78
CA LYS A 300 -7.71 19.95 -9.90
C LYS A 300 -8.29 20.32 -8.55
N GLN A 301 -8.55 19.34 -7.66
CA GLN A 301 -9.06 19.58 -6.30
C GLN A 301 -8.09 20.42 -5.47
N ALA A 302 -6.79 20.21 -5.64
CA ALA A 302 -5.75 20.94 -4.94
C ALA A 302 -5.39 22.30 -5.59
N ALA A 303 -6.00 22.66 -6.74
CA ALA A 303 -5.61 23.79 -7.57
C ALA A 303 -4.10 23.75 -7.94
N MET A 304 -3.58 22.57 -8.25
CA MET A 304 -2.18 22.30 -8.60
C MET A 304 -2.06 21.69 -9.99
N ASN A 305 -0.84 21.64 -10.51
CA ASN A 305 -0.47 20.91 -11.73
C ASN A 305 0.72 19.97 -11.48
N LEU A 306 1.07 19.12 -12.45
CA LEU A 306 2.18 18.18 -12.32
C LEU A 306 3.53 18.85 -12.03
N GLY A 307 3.76 20.06 -12.52
CA GLY A 307 5.00 20.80 -12.25
C GLY A 307 5.16 21.25 -10.79
N ASN A 308 4.12 21.16 -9.97
CA ASN A 308 4.20 21.41 -8.53
C ASN A 308 4.61 20.16 -7.72
N ILE A 309 4.68 18.99 -8.38
CA ILE A 309 4.91 17.71 -7.72
C ILE A 309 6.37 17.33 -7.83
N ASP A 310 6.99 17.09 -6.69
CA ASP A 310 8.41 16.74 -6.59
C ASP A 310 8.65 15.22 -6.72
N LEU A 311 7.76 14.39 -6.18
CA LEU A 311 7.88 12.93 -6.17
C LEU A 311 6.53 12.26 -6.45
N VAL A 312 6.58 11.06 -7.01
CA VAL A 312 5.40 10.22 -7.25
C VAL A 312 5.65 8.79 -6.76
N GLU A 313 4.84 8.33 -5.83
CA GLU A 313 4.73 6.92 -5.45
C GLU A 313 3.54 6.31 -6.19
N LEU A 314 3.83 5.66 -7.31
CA LEU A 314 2.89 4.92 -8.14
C LEU A 314 2.97 3.43 -7.77
N ASN A 315 1.87 2.84 -7.29
CA ASN A 315 1.84 1.42 -7.04
C ASN A 315 2.13 0.62 -8.32
N GLU A 316 3.18 -0.20 -8.28
CA GLU A 316 3.58 -1.09 -9.38
C GLU A 316 2.84 -2.43 -9.25
N ALA A 317 1.52 -2.45 -9.50
CA ALA A 317 0.80 -3.73 -9.51
C ALA A 317 1.34 -4.66 -10.61
N PHE A 318 1.64 -4.07 -11.77
CA PHE A 318 2.30 -4.70 -12.93
C PHE A 318 3.17 -3.66 -13.64
N ALA A 319 4.26 -4.08 -14.25
CA ALA A 319 5.11 -3.18 -15.04
C ALA A 319 4.36 -2.57 -16.23
N SER A 320 3.50 -3.36 -16.90
CA SER A 320 2.66 -2.87 -18.01
C SER A 320 1.78 -1.71 -17.58
N GLN A 321 1.13 -1.84 -16.41
CA GLN A 321 0.26 -0.83 -15.84
C GLN A 321 1.05 0.44 -15.46
N ALA A 322 2.19 0.29 -14.77
CA ALA A 322 2.97 1.42 -14.32
C ALA A 322 3.53 2.23 -15.52
N LEU A 323 4.06 1.55 -16.53
CA LEU A 323 4.54 2.18 -17.75
C LEU A 323 3.43 2.90 -18.53
N ALA A 324 2.25 2.26 -18.66
CA ALA A 324 1.09 2.89 -19.31
C ALA A 324 0.69 4.20 -18.59
N VAL A 325 0.64 4.19 -17.26
CA VAL A 325 0.33 5.37 -16.45
C VAL A 325 1.39 6.46 -16.62
N ILE A 326 2.68 6.12 -16.49
CA ILE A 326 3.80 7.06 -16.65
C ILE A 326 3.74 7.74 -18.01
N ARG A 327 3.58 6.95 -19.09
CA ARG A 327 3.51 7.47 -20.47
C ARG A 327 2.27 8.35 -20.71
N ARG A 328 1.11 7.92 -20.23
CA ARG A 328 -0.17 8.65 -20.43
C ARG A 328 -0.25 9.96 -19.66
N LEU A 329 0.32 10.02 -18.46
CA LEU A 329 0.36 11.25 -17.66
C LEU A 329 1.56 12.14 -18.00
N GLY A 330 2.53 11.67 -18.79
CA GLY A 330 3.77 12.39 -19.07
C GLY A 330 4.62 12.60 -17.82
N LEU A 331 4.63 11.62 -16.91
CA LEU A 331 5.45 11.70 -15.69
C LEU A 331 6.93 11.55 -16.02
N ASP A 332 7.76 12.34 -15.38
CA ASP A 332 9.21 12.16 -15.42
C ASP A 332 9.58 10.87 -14.64
N PRO A 333 10.15 9.85 -15.29
CA PRO A 333 10.54 8.61 -14.61
C PRO A 333 11.55 8.81 -13.46
N ALA A 334 12.29 9.92 -13.47
CA ALA A 334 13.27 10.24 -12.43
C ALA A 334 12.65 10.57 -11.07
N ILE A 335 11.39 11.03 -11.04
CA ILE A 335 10.67 11.32 -9.80
C ILE A 335 9.67 10.22 -9.40
N VAL A 336 9.54 9.15 -10.21
CA VAL A 336 8.61 8.05 -9.95
C VAL A 336 9.35 6.91 -9.26
N ASN A 337 8.82 6.48 -8.11
CA ASN A 337 9.31 5.31 -7.35
C ASN A 337 10.84 5.32 -7.23
N ILE A 338 11.36 6.40 -6.67
CA ILE A 338 12.82 6.63 -6.63
C ILE A 338 13.58 5.56 -5.83
N ASN A 339 12.90 4.86 -4.94
CA ASN A 339 13.42 3.77 -4.13
C ASN A 339 12.88 2.39 -4.54
N GLY A 340 12.41 2.26 -5.78
CA GLY A 340 11.72 1.05 -6.25
C GLY A 340 10.28 0.96 -5.77
N GLY A 341 9.48 0.11 -6.39
CA GLY A 341 8.07 -0.05 -6.10
C GLY A 341 7.65 -1.49 -5.82
N ALA A 342 6.37 -1.80 -6.00
CA ALA A 342 5.77 -3.04 -5.54
C ALA A 342 6.28 -4.32 -6.25
N ILE A 343 6.82 -4.20 -7.45
CA ILE A 343 7.46 -5.35 -8.15
C ILE A 343 8.63 -5.87 -7.31
N ALA A 344 9.44 -4.96 -6.77
CA ALA A 344 10.55 -5.31 -5.89
C ALA A 344 10.10 -5.46 -4.42
N LEU A 345 9.39 -4.46 -3.88
CA LEU A 345 9.09 -4.33 -2.45
C LEU A 345 7.84 -5.09 -1.99
N GLY A 346 6.98 -5.55 -2.93
CA GLY A 346 5.74 -6.25 -2.61
C GLY A 346 4.52 -5.33 -2.44
N HIS A 347 3.33 -5.97 -2.54
CA HIS A 347 2.02 -5.29 -2.58
C HIS A 347 1.01 -5.98 -1.65
N PRO A 348 1.10 -5.79 -0.31
CA PRO A 348 0.03 -6.21 0.61
C PRO A 348 -1.17 -5.27 0.43
N LEU A 349 -2.21 -5.72 -0.29
CA LEU A 349 -3.26 -4.91 -0.91
C LEU A 349 -3.80 -3.77 -0.02
N GLY A 350 -4.47 -4.12 1.08
CA GLY A 350 -5.10 -3.13 1.97
C GLY A 350 -4.11 -2.22 2.72
N CYS A 351 -2.85 -2.66 2.87
CA CYS A 351 -1.77 -1.90 3.50
C CYS A 351 -1.12 -0.89 2.55
N THR A 352 -1.08 -1.18 1.23
CA THR A 352 -0.22 -0.50 0.26
C THR A 352 -0.38 1.01 0.23
N GLY A 353 -1.61 1.53 0.21
CA GLY A 353 -1.82 2.97 0.15
C GLY A 353 -1.19 3.74 1.32
N CYS A 354 -1.26 3.20 2.53
CA CYS A 354 -0.61 3.77 3.71
C CYS A 354 0.92 3.58 3.67
N LYS A 355 1.40 2.40 3.23
CA LYS A 355 2.84 2.14 3.01
C LYS A 355 3.47 3.18 2.09
N LEU A 356 2.86 3.44 0.93
CA LEU A 356 3.33 4.44 -0.03
C LEU A 356 3.26 5.87 0.56
N THR A 357 2.24 6.17 1.37
CA THR A 357 2.14 7.46 2.07
C THR A 357 3.29 7.66 3.05
N ILE A 358 3.63 6.66 3.84
CA ILE A 358 4.78 6.72 4.76
C ILE A 358 6.08 6.88 3.98
N GLN A 359 6.26 6.14 2.90
CA GLN A 359 7.47 6.18 2.07
C GLN A 359 7.67 7.56 1.44
N ILE A 360 6.63 8.12 0.81
CA ILE A 360 6.75 9.43 0.17
C ILE A 360 7.04 10.56 1.17
N ILE A 361 6.45 10.49 2.39
CA ILE A 361 6.74 11.45 3.47
C ILE A 361 8.23 11.41 3.83
N GLN A 362 8.81 10.22 3.97
CA GLN A 362 10.22 10.04 4.30
C GLN A 362 11.14 10.55 3.19
N ASP A 363 10.79 10.27 1.95
CA ASP A 363 11.58 10.69 0.80
C ASP A 363 11.51 12.20 0.56
N LEU A 364 10.34 12.81 0.70
CA LEU A 364 10.17 14.26 0.65
C LEU A 364 11.01 14.93 1.75
N ASN A 365 10.98 14.40 2.97
CA ASN A 365 11.78 14.93 4.08
C ASN A 365 13.30 14.78 3.82
N ARG A 366 13.75 13.58 3.44
CA ARG A 366 15.15 13.27 3.15
C ARG A 366 15.71 14.15 2.04
N LEU A 367 14.93 14.42 1.00
CA LEU A 367 15.33 15.22 -0.16
C LEU A 367 14.98 16.72 -0.02
N LYS A 368 14.38 17.13 1.10
CA LYS A 368 13.90 18.51 1.34
C LYS A 368 12.97 19.00 0.24
N LYS A 369 12.06 18.13 -0.17
CA LYS A 369 11.03 18.37 -1.18
C LYS A 369 9.68 18.58 -0.49
N LYS A 370 8.73 19.19 -1.21
CA LYS A 370 7.48 19.67 -0.61
C LYS A 370 6.27 18.81 -0.92
N TYR A 371 6.03 18.51 -2.18
CA TYR A 371 4.79 17.85 -2.60
C TYR A 371 5.06 16.50 -3.27
N GLY A 372 4.28 15.50 -2.87
CA GLY A 372 4.30 14.20 -3.51
C GLY A 372 2.91 13.66 -3.82
N ILE A 373 2.80 12.85 -4.86
CA ILE A 373 1.59 12.10 -5.20
C ILE A 373 1.76 10.64 -4.79
N VAL A 374 0.78 10.10 -4.07
CA VAL A 374 0.58 8.66 -3.89
C VAL A 374 -0.59 8.24 -4.76
N THR A 375 -0.39 7.27 -5.63
CA THR A 375 -1.44 6.79 -6.53
C THR A 375 -1.40 5.29 -6.76
N ALA A 376 -2.56 4.68 -6.98
CA ALA A 376 -2.69 3.25 -7.22
C ALA A 376 -3.84 2.96 -8.18
N CYS A 377 -3.65 1.96 -9.04
CA CYS A 377 -4.75 1.28 -9.72
C CYS A 377 -5.50 0.39 -8.74
N VAL A 378 -6.78 0.15 -8.99
CA VAL A 378 -7.67 -0.53 -8.07
C VAL A 378 -8.52 -1.56 -8.82
N GLY A 379 -8.56 -2.77 -8.30
CA GLY A 379 -9.40 -3.83 -8.84
C GLY A 379 -10.86 -3.39 -9.03
N GLY A 380 -11.53 -3.97 -10.03
CA GLY A 380 -12.88 -3.58 -10.41
C GLY A 380 -12.97 -2.31 -11.26
N GLY A 381 -11.83 -1.79 -11.75
CA GLY A 381 -11.81 -0.65 -12.67
C GLY A 381 -11.84 0.71 -11.97
N GLN A 382 -10.90 0.97 -11.06
CA GLN A 382 -10.79 2.24 -10.36
C GLN A 382 -9.33 2.72 -10.26
N GLY A 383 -9.15 3.98 -9.89
CA GLY A 383 -7.88 4.56 -9.46
C GLY A 383 -8.08 5.47 -8.27
N ILE A 384 -7.02 5.68 -7.51
CA ILE A 384 -6.96 6.67 -6.41
C ILE A 384 -5.69 7.49 -6.54
N ALA A 385 -5.75 8.76 -6.15
CA ALA A 385 -4.58 9.61 -6.00
C ALA A 385 -4.74 10.53 -4.78
N GLY A 386 -3.66 10.69 -4.01
CA GLY A 386 -3.58 11.62 -2.89
C GLY A 386 -2.35 12.51 -3.02
N ILE A 387 -2.48 13.79 -2.70
CA ILE A 387 -1.35 14.74 -2.65
C ILE A 387 -0.93 14.90 -1.19
N ILE A 388 0.33 14.61 -0.93
CA ILE A 388 0.97 14.73 0.38
C ILE A 388 1.86 15.97 0.38
N GLU A 389 1.69 16.84 1.38
CA GLU A 389 2.59 17.94 1.67
C GLU A 389 3.51 17.57 2.83
N ASN A 390 4.80 17.70 2.62
CA ASN A 390 5.83 17.59 3.66
C ASN A 390 5.87 18.89 4.48
N LEU A 391 5.93 18.76 5.82
CA LEU A 391 5.92 19.89 6.75
C LEU A 391 7.22 20.01 7.57
N ASN A 392 8.23 19.17 7.27
CA ASN A 392 9.54 19.21 7.90
C ASN A 392 10.53 20.12 7.17
#